data_8ca922f6c4526649f9e2165ace418a23
#
_entry.id   8ca922f6c4526649f9e2165ace418a23
#
_cell.length_a   1.000
_cell.length_b   1.000
_cell.length_c   1.000
_cell.angle_alpha   90.00
_cell.angle_beta   90.00
_cell.angle_gamma   90.00
#
_symmetry.space_group_name_H-M   'P 1'
#
loop_
_entity.id
_entity.type
_entity.pdbx_description
1 polymer ?
#
loop_
_entity_poly.entity_id
_entity_poly.type
_entity_poly.pdbx_seq_one_letter_code
_entity_poly.pdbx_strand_id
1 'polypeptide(L)'
;MGDSEYGIDSKMLTQYASEINTIAQKGIEVAIVIGGGNIYRGVQSEGAGFDRVQGDYMGMLATIINGMALQSALESIKVQTRLLTAIRMEQVAEPYIRRKAMRHLQKGRVVIFGGGTGNPYFTTDTAATLRAIEIEADVILKGTRVDGVYSADPEKNP
;
A
#
# COMPACT_ATOMS: atom_id res chain seq x y z
N MET A 1 6.26 10.85 2.23
CA MET A 1 5.03 11.17 2.93
C MET A 1 5.46 11.74 4.29
N GLY A 2 5.00 12.88 4.66
CA GLY A 2 5.55 13.67 5.76
C GLY A 2 6.69 14.59 5.31
N ASP A 3 7.32 15.28 6.26
CA ASP A 3 8.39 16.26 6.01
C ASP A 3 9.74 15.60 5.64
N SER A 4 9.83 14.26 5.72
CA SER A 4 11.02 13.50 5.36
C SER A 4 11.06 13.26 3.85
N GLU A 5 12.14 13.66 3.21
CA GLU A 5 12.37 13.48 1.76
C GLU A 5 12.41 11.99 1.37
N TYR A 6 12.87 11.12 2.28
CA TYR A 6 12.96 9.66 2.10
C TYR A 6 12.66 8.90 3.40
N GLY A 7 12.17 7.65 3.24
CA GLY A 7 12.03 6.71 4.33
C GLY A 7 10.64 6.68 4.97
N ILE A 8 10.59 6.15 6.17
CA ILE A 8 9.35 5.96 6.96
C ILE A 8 9.27 7.06 8.01
N ASP A 9 8.20 7.85 7.96
CA ASP A 9 7.89 8.87 8.94
C ASP A 9 6.97 8.28 10.02
N SER A 10 7.50 8.09 11.23
CA SER A 10 6.77 7.49 12.34
C SER A 10 5.60 8.35 12.83
N LYS A 11 5.69 9.68 12.70
CA LYS A 11 4.62 10.61 13.07
C LYS A 11 3.44 10.46 12.12
N MET A 12 3.71 10.41 10.83
CA MET A 12 2.68 10.18 9.81
C MET A 12 2.06 8.79 9.93
N LEU A 13 2.86 7.75 10.25
CA LEU A 13 2.31 6.40 10.50
C LEU A 13 1.33 6.39 11.67
N THR A 14 1.66 7.08 12.76
CA THR A 14 0.77 7.19 13.94
C THR A 14 -0.53 7.89 13.57
N GLN A 15 -0.45 8.96 12.78
CA GLN A 15 -1.63 9.68 12.29
C GLN A 15 -2.51 8.77 11.43
N TYR A 16 -1.95 8.12 10.41
CA TYR A 16 -2.70 7.21 9.55
C TYR A 16 -3.32 6.04 10.33
N ALA A 17 -2.58 5.47 11.26
CA ALA A 17 -3.12 4.40 12.10
C ALA A 17 -4.34 4.87 12.91
N SER A 18 -4.31 6.08 13.46
CA SER A 18 -5.43 6.68 14.18
C SER A 18 -6.66 6.92 13.29
N GLU A 19 -6.45 7.47 12.09
CA GLU A 19 -7.51 7.71 11.11
C GLU A 19 -8.17 6.39 10.63
N ILE A 20 -7.35 5.38 10.30
CA ILE A 20 -7.82 4.06 9.90
C ILE A 20 -8.61 3.40 11.03
N ASN A 21 -8.13 3.49 12.26
CA ASN A 21 -8.84 2.95 13.43
C ASN A 21 -10.22 3.59 13.59
N THR A 22 -10.33 4.89 13.39
CA THR A 22 -11.61 5.61 13.47
C THR A 22 -12.65 5.06 12.47
N ILE A 23 -12.20 4.65 11.29
CA ILE A 23 -13.06 4.06 10.26
C ILE A 23 -13.40 2.60 10.62
N ALA A 24 -12.41 1.82 11.01
CA ALA A 24 -12.58 0.41 11.37
C ALA A 24 -13.54 0.23 12.58
N GLN A 25 -13.48 1.14 13.56
CA GLN A 25 -14.39 1.13 14.72
C GLN A 25 -15.86 1.37 14.35
N LYS A 26 -16.15 1.92 13.17
CA LYS A 26 -17.52 2.06 12.66
C LYS A 26 -18.06 0.79 12.02
N GLY A 27 -17.31 -0.31 12.05
CA GLY A 27 -17.69 -1.59 11.44
C GLY A 27 -17.49 -1.64 9.93
N ILE A 28 -16.73 -0.70 9.37
CA ILE A 28 -16.38 -0.67 7.94
C ILE A 28 -15.21 -1.62 7.71
N GLU A 29 -15.33 -2.50 6.72
CA GLU A 29 -14.24 -3.35 6.27
C GLU A 29 -13.20 -2.51 5.53
N VAL A 30 -11.95 -2.48 6.03
CA VAL A 30 -10.89 -1.62 5.50
C VAL A 30 -9.79 -2.46 4.87
N ALA A 31 -9.56 -2.22 3.58
CA ALA A 31 -8.44 -2.76 2.83
C ALA A 31 -7.54 -1.63 2.33
N ILE A 32 -6.24 -1.78 2.44
CA ILE A 32 -5.26 -0.73 2.13
C ILE A 32 -4.28 -1.26 1.10
N VAL A 33 -4.11 -0.53 0.00
CA VAL A 33 -3.02 -0.74 -0.95
C VAL A 33 -2.04 0.40 -0.76
N ILE A 34 -0.80 0.07 -0.42
CA ILE A 34 0.22 1.07 -0.08
C ILE A 34 1.30 1.14 -1.15
N GLY A 35 1.74 2.36 -1.47
CA GLY A 35 2.85 2.61 -2.39
C GLY A 35 4.23 2.46 -1.72
N GLY A 36 5.28 2.43 -2.52
CA GLY A 36 6.68 2.31 -2.08
C GLY A 36 7.56 3.52 -2.42
N GLY A 37 6.99 4.57 -3.03
CA GLY A 37 7.73 5.68 -3.62
C GLY A 37 8.52 6.56 -2.65
N ASN A 38 8.29 6.46 -1.34
CA ASN A 38 9.08 7.10 -0.28
C ASN A 38 10.39 6.34 0.03
N ILE A 39 10.50 5.08 -0.37
CA ILE A 39 11.67 4.23 -0.18
C ILE A 39 12.39 4.07 -1.52
N TYR A 40 11.65 3.73 -2.57
CA TYR A 40 12.20 3.50 -3.89
C TYR A 40 11.21 3.83 -5.00
N ARG A 41 11.66 4.54 -6.03
CA ARG A 41 10.88 4.84 -7.25
C ARG A 41 11.54 4.21 -8.45
N GLY A 42 10.85 3.29 -9.13
CA GLY A 42 11.35 2.57 -10.31
C GLY A 42 11.80 3.49 -11.47
N VAL A 43 11.20 4.67 -11.62
CA VAL A 43 11.60 5.67 -12.62
C VAL A 43 13.02 6.22 -12.38
N GLN A 44 13.53 6.17 -11.15
CA GLN A 44 14.92 6.57 -10.84
C GLN A 44 15.93 5.50 -11.26
N SER A 45 15.51 4.28 -11.59
CA SER A 45 16.37 3.19 -12.02
C SER A 45 16.93 3.39 -13.44
N GLU A 46 16.21 4.09 -14.32
CA GLU A 46 16.68 4.35 -15.70
C GLU A 46 17.95 5.19 -15.76
N GLY A 47 18.22 6.02 -14.73
CA GLY A 47 19.48 6.78 -14.59
C GLY A 47 20.59 6.08 -13.82
N ALA A 48 20.26 5.01 -13.09
CA ALA A 48 21.19 4.27 -12.20
C ALA A 48 21.69 2.94 -12.79
N GLY A 49 21.35 2.63 -14.05
CA GLY A 49 21.82 1.42 -14.73
C GLY A 49 21.11 0.12 -14.32
N PHE A 50 20.01 0.21 -13.57
CA PHE A 50 19.19 -0.95 -13.25
C PHE A 50 18.22 -1.28 -14.38
N ASP A 51 18.01 -2.58 -14.63
CA ASP A 51 16.95 -3.05 -15.50
C ASP A 51 15.58 -2.68 -14.91
N ARG A 52 14.62 -2.35 -15.77
CA ARG A 52 13.26 -1.95 -15.40
C ARG A 52 12.56 -2.98 -14.53
N VAL A 53 12.70 -4.26 -14.83
CA VAL A 53 12.10 -5.36 -14.07
C VAL A 53 12.66 -5.41 -12.65
N GLN A 54 13.98 -5.24 -12.50
CA GLN A 54 14.62 -5.19 -11.19
C GLN A 54 14.12 -3.96 -10.38
N GLY A 55 14.03 -2.80 -11.04
CA GLY A 55 13.50 -1.59 -10.43
C GLY A 55 12.05 -1.76 -9.94
N ASP A 56 11.21 -2.42 -10.71
CA ASP A 56 9.83 -2.70 -10.34
C ASP A 56 9.74 -3.68 -9.13
N TYR A 57 10.59 -4.71 -9.08
CA TYR A 57 10.69 -5.59 -7.91
C TYR A 57 11.17 -4.85 -6.66
N MET A 58 12.15 -3.95 -6.78
CA MET A 58 12.58 -3.10 -5.67
C MET A 58 11.43 -2.21 -5.17
N GLY A 59 10.65 -1.64 -6.07
CA GLY A 59 9.43 -0.89 -5.75
C GLY A 59 8.38 -1.75 -5.03
N MET A 60 8.16 -2.98 -5.48
CA MET A 60 7.25 -3.92 -4.81
C MET A 60 7.73 -4.26 -3.40
N LEU A 61 9.02 -4.52 -3.19
CA LEU A 61 9.59 -4.74 -1.86
C LEU A 61 9.43 -3.50 -0.96
N ALA A 62 9.61 -2.31 -1.51
CA ALA A 62 9.38 -1.06 -0.78
C ALA A 62 7.93 -0.93 -0.26
N THR A 63 6.93 -1.40 -1.04
CA THR A 63 5.54 -1.45 -0.56
C THR A 63 5.35 -2.39 0.62
N ILE A 64 6.09 -3.51 0.65
CA ILE A 64 6.02 -4.48 1.74
C ILE A 64 6.63 -3.89 3.01
N ILE A 65 7.76 -3.20 2.91
CA ILE A 65 8.38 -2.48 4.03
C ILE A 65 7.39 -1.46 4.63
N ASN A 66 6.74 -0.65 3.79
CA ASN A 66 5.72 0.30 4.25
C ASN A 66 4.50 -0.42 4.86
N GLY A 67 4.09 -1.54 4.28
CA GLY A 67 3.01 -2.38 4.81
C GLY A 67 3.31 -2.92 6.21
N MET A 68 4.52 -3.40 6.45
CA MET A 68 4.98 -3.86 7.77
C MET A 68 4.99 -2.71 8.80
N ALA A 69 5.47 -1.54 8.39
CA ALA A 69 5.48 -0.36 9.26
C ALA A 69 4.06 0.06 9.65
N LEU A 70 3.14 0.12 8.68
CA LEU A 70 1.74 0.45 8.94
C LEU A 70 1.05 -0.62 9.79
N GLN A 71 1.30 -1.91 9.56
CA GLN A 71 0.81 -2.99 10.39
C GLN A 71 1.26 -2.82 11.84
N SER A 72 2.55 -2.57 12.07
CA SER A 72 3.10 -2.33 13.39
C SER A 72 2.44 -1.14 14.10
N ALA A 73 2.23 -0.04 13.38
CA ALA A 73 1.56 1.15 13.93
C ALA A 73 0.09 0.86 14.30
N LEU A 74 -0.66 0.14 13.48
CA LEU A 74 -2.04 -0.25 13.76
C LEU A 74 -2.13 -1.22 14.94
N GLU A 75 -1.26 -2.22 14.99
CA GLU A 75 -1.24 -3.21 16.08
C GLU A 75 -0.81 -2.60 17.42
N SER A 76 0.04 -1.56 17.42
CA SER A 76 0.41 -0.82 18.63
C SER A 76 -0.79 -0.15 19.30
N ILE A 77 -1.79 0.24 18.53
CA ILE A 77 -3.07 0.81 19.02
C ILE A 77 -4.21 -0.23 19.08
N LYS A 78 -3.86 -1.54 19.07
CA LYS A 78 -4.79 -2.69 19.22
C LYS A 78 -5.73 -2.92 18.03
N VAL A 79 -5.45 -2.39 16.87
CA VAL A 79 -6.18 -2.70 15.63
C VAL A 79 -5.65 -4.03 15.07
N GLN A 80 -6.52 -5.02 14.94
CA GLN A 80 -6.15 -6.30 14.33
C GLN A 80 -5.87 -6.11 12.83
N THR A 81 -4.69 -6.46 12.38
CA THR A 81 -4.24 -6.19 11.02
C THR A 81 -3.64 -7.44 10.37
N ARG A 82 -3.71 -7.54 9.05
CA ARG A 82 -3.02 -8.58 8.26
C ARG A 82 -2.36 -7.95 7.04
N LEU A 83 -1.07 -8.21 6.90
CA LEU A 83 -0.32 -7.91 5.69
C LEU A 83 -0.34 -9.11 4.76
N LEU A 84 -0.85 -8.93 3.55
CA LEU A 84 -0.86 -9.93 2.49
C LEU A 84 0.01 -9.43 1.33
N THR A 85 0.85 -10.29 0.78
CA THR A 85 1.76 -9.94 -0.30
C THR A 85 1.55 -10.76 -1.54
N ALA A 86 1.65 -10.12 -2.71
CA ALA A 86 1.61 -10.77 -4.01
C ALA A 86 2.90 -11.57 -4.32
N ILE A 87 4.01 -11.22 -3.67
CA ILE A 87 5.28 -11.95 -3.76
C ILE A 87 5.36 -12.91 -2.57
N ARG A 88 5.65 -14.18 -2.81
CA ARG A 88 5.75 -15.17 -1.74
C ARG A 88 6.93 -14.88 -0.82
N MET A 89 6.64 -14.64 0.44
CA MET A 89 7.62 -14.42 1.52
C MET A 89 6.97 -14.71 2.88
N GLU A 90 6.60 -15.94 3.09
CA GLU A 90 5.76 -16.41 4.20
C GLU A 90 6.32 -16.06 5.60
N GLN A 91 7.63 -15.84 5.72
CA GLN A 91 8.28 -15.42 6.97
C GLN A 91 7.98 -13.96 7.32
N VAL A 92 7.54 -13.16 6.35
CA VAL A 92 7.35 -11.70 6.48
C VAL A 92 5.87 -11.32 6.44
N ALA A 93 5.11 -11.92 5.51
CA ALA A 93 3.71 -11.60 5.28
C ALA A 93 2.96 -12.81 4.73
N GLU A 94 1.64 -12.83 4.91
CA GLU A 94 0.81 -13.89 4.35
C GLU A 94 0.78 -13.80 2.81
N PRO A 95 0.88 -14.93 2.08
CA PRO A 95 0.63 -14.93 0.64
C PRO A 95 -0.79 -14.45 0.34
N TYR A 96 -0.91 -13.55 -0.64
CA TYR A 96 -2.22 -13.10 -1.07
C TYR A 96 -3.04 -14.26 -1.66
N ILE A 97 -4.15 -14.52 -1.04
CA ILE A 97 -5.20 -15.43 -1.52
C ILE A 97 -6.52 -14.70 -1.30
N ARG A 98 -7.30 -14.47 -2.36
CA ARG A 98 -8.57 -13.72 -2.32
C ARG A 98 -9.47 -14.14 -1.15
N ARG A 99 -9.72 -15.45 -0.99
CA ARG A 99 -10.59 -15.98 0.08
C ARG A 99 -10.03 -15.69 1.48
N LYS A 100 -8.71 -15.65 1.66
CA LYS A 100 -8.10 -15.26 2.94
C LYS A 100 -8.30 -13.77 3.22
N ALA A 101 -8.10 -12.93 2.22
CA ALA A 101 -8.32 -11.48 2.35
C ALA A 101 -9.76 -11.18 2.77
N MET A 102 -10.75 -11.72 2.06
CA MET A 102 -12.17 -11.56 2.39
C MET A 102 -12.49 -12.07 3.80
N ARG A 103 -11.96 -13.25 4.20
CA ARG A 103 -12.18 -13.76 5.55
C ARG A 103 -11.55 -12.88 6.64
N HIS A 104 -10.43 -12.21 6.37
CA HIS A 104 -9.85 -11.25 7.30
C HIS A 104 -10.75 -10.02 7.45
N LEU A 105 -11.25 -9.47 6.34
CA LEU A 105 -12.18 -8.34 6.33
C LEU A 105 -13.47 -8.67 7.10
N GLN A 106 -14.10 -9.79 6.81
CA GLN A 106 -15.30 -10.29 7.53
C GLN A 106 -15.08 -10.48 9.04
N LYS A 107 -13.83 -10.64 9.48
CA LYS A 107 -13.48 -10.70 10.91
C LYS A 107 -13.17 -9.32 11.51
N GLY A 108 -13.43 -8.24 10.80
CA GLY A 108 -13.15 -6.88 11.22
C GLY A 108 -11.65 -6.54 11.28
N ARG A 109 -10.80 -7.26 10.56
CA ARG A 109 -9.36 -6.99 10.48
C ARG A 109 -9.09 -6.00 9.36
N VAL A 110 -8.20 -5.05 9.61
CA VAL A 110 -7.64 -4.23 8.54
C VAL A 110 -6.71 -5.09 7.69
N VAL A 111 -6.90 -5.09 6.38
CA VAL A 111 -6.05 -5.83 5.44
C VAL A 111 -5.15 -4.86 4.70
N ILE A 112 -3.84 -5.13 4.68
CA ILE A 112 -2.86 -4.36 3.93
C ILE A 112 -2.34 -5.23 2.79
N PHE A 113 -2.33 -4.71 1.57
CA PHE A 113 -1.80 -5.38 0.40
C PHE A 113 -0.44 -4.81 0.03
N GLY A 114 0.61 -5.64 0.08
CA GLY A 114 1.96 -5.35 -0.37
C GLY A 114 2.35 -6.13 -1.62
N GLY A 115 3.45 -5.72 -2.26
CA GLY A 115 3.98 -6.39 -3.45
C GLY A 115 3.22 -6.06 -4.74
N GLY A 116 2.35 -5.04 -4.72
CA GLY A 116 1.61 -4.60 -5.90
C GLY A 116 0.76 -5.71 -6.52
N THR A 117 0.89 -5.92 -7.83
CA THR A 117 0.28 -7.05 -8.55
C THR A 117 1.11 -8.33 -8.46
N GLY A 118 2.36 -8.24 -7.99
CA GLY A 118 3.36 -9.32 -8.07
C GLY A 118 4.06 -9.40 -9.42
N ASN A 119 3.71 -8.55 -10.37
CA ASN A 119 4.27 -8.51 -11.71
C ASN A 119 4.89 -7.13 -12.00
N PRO A 120 6.05 -7.08 -12.70
CA PRO A 120 6.61 -5.83 -13.20
C PRO A 120 5.66 -5.10 -14.16
N TYR A 121 5.97 -3.85 -14.46
CA TYR A 121 5.25 -2.96 -15.39
C TYR A 121 3.87 -2.47 -14.93
N PHE A 122 3.43 -2.80 -13.73
CA PHE A 122 2.16 -2.32 -13.17
C PHE A 122 2.37 -1.29 -12.06
N THR A 123 1.48 -0.30 -12.01
CA THR A 123 1.50 0.73 -10.98
C THR A 123 0.77 0.27 -9.71
N THR A 124 0.97 1.01 -8.61
CA THR A 124 0.18 0.82 -7.38
C THR A 124 -1.30 1.06 -7.62
N ASP A 125 -1.68 1.99 -8.50
CA ASP A 125 -3.08 2.25 -8.85
C ASP A 125 -3.72 1.04 -9.53
N THR A 126 -3.00 0.38 -10.45
CA THR A 126 -3.46 -0.86 -11.06
C THR A 126 -3.65 -1.96 -10.01
N ALA A 127 -2.71 -2.08 -9.08
CA ALA A 127 -2.82 -3.04 -7.99
C ALA A 127 -4.04 -2.74 -7.10
N ALA A 128 -4.29 -1.47 -6.77
CA ALA A 128 -5.43 -1.05 -5.96
C ALA A 128 -6.76 -1.41 -6.63
N THR A 129 -6.90 -1.11 -7.92
CA THR A 129 -8.09 -1.46 -8.69
C THR A 129 -8.30 -2.99 -8.76
N LEU A 130 -7.22 -3.75 -9.04
CA LEU A 130 -7.30 -5.20 -9.08
C LEU A 130 -7.74 -5.79 -7.74
N ARG A 131 -7.14 -5.36 -6.64
CA ARG A 131 -7.50 -5.84 -5.30
C ARG A 131 -8.92 -5.46 -4.92
N ALA A 132 -9.37 -4.25 -5.24
CA ALA A 132 -10.74 -3.82 -4.98
C ALA A 132 -11.78 -4.70 -5.71
N ILE A 133 -11.55 -5.02 -6.98
CA ILE A 133 -12.41 -5.93 -7.75
C ILE A 133 -12.40 -7.33 -7.12
N GLU A 134 -11.23 -7.85 -6.79
CA GLU A 134 -11.08 -9.21 -6.25
C GLU A 134 -11.76 -9.40 -4.89
N ILE A 135 -11.75 -8.38 -4.03
CA ILE A 135 -12.40 -8.43 -2.71
C ILE A 135 -13.83 -7.90 -2.72
N GLU A 136 -14.36 -7.50 -3.88
CA GLU A 136 -15.70 -6.95 -4.06
C GLU A 136 -15.92 -5.68 -3.21
N ALA A 137 -14.96 -4.76 -3.25
CA ALA A 137 -15.04 -3.51 -2.49
C ALA A 137 -16.11 -2.58 -3.07
N ASP A 138 -16.92 -1.96 -2.20
CA ASP A 138 -17.97 -1.03 -2.57
C ASP A 138 -17.40 0.32 -3.08
N VAL A 139 -16.22 0.71 -2.59
CA VAL A 139 -15.62 2.00 -2.92
C VAL A 139 -14.09 1.92 -2.91
N ILE A 140 -13.44 2.68 -3.80
CA ILE A 140 -12.00 2.92 -3.84
C ILE A 140 -11.76 4.39 -3.50
N LEU A 141 -10.97 4.65 -2.46
CA LEU A 141 -10.51 5.98 -2.11
C LEU A 141 -9.02 6.09 -2.43
N LYS A 142 -8.64 7.11 -3.17
CA LYS A 142 -7.23 7.38 -3.50
C LYS A 142 -6.71 8.55 -2.67
N GLY A 143 -5.83 8.26 -1.72
CA GLY A 143 -5.03 9.27 -1.02
C GLY A 143 -3.90 9.76 -1.94
N THR A 144 -3.92 11.03 -2.31
CA THR A 144 -2.94 11.65 -3.21
C THR A 144 -2.56 13.05 -2.74
N ARG A 145 -1.45 13.59 -3.26
CA ARG A 145 -1.00 14.96 -2.96
C ARG A 145 -1.72 16.03 -3.77
N VAL A 146 -2.41 15.62 -4.83
CA VAL A 146 -3.17 16.52 -5.72
C VAL A 146 -4.66 16.33 -5.49
N ASP A 147 -5.44 17.36 -5.78
CA ASP A 147 -6.87 17.43 -5.49
C ASP A 147 -7.77 16.88 -6.60
N GLY A 148 -7.18 16.34 -7.67
CA GLY A 148 -7.95 15.79 -8.78
C GLY A 148 -7.14 15.00 -9.79
N VAL A 149 -7.80 14.67 -10.89
CA VAL A 149 -7.19 14.04 -12.08
C VAL A 149 -6.89 15.13 -13.08
N TYR A 150 -5.65 15.18 -13.54
CA TYR A 150 -5.13 16.18 -14.46
C TYR A 150 -4.74 15.54 -15.78
N SER A 151 -4.76 16.33 -16.86
CA SER A 151 -4.27 15.93 -18.18
C SER A 151 -2.74 15.81 -18.26
N ALA A 152 -2.04 16.46 -17.33
CA ALA A 152 -0.59 16.42 -17.17
C ALA A 152 -0.23 16.58 -15.69
N ASP A 153 1.05 16.39 -15.35
CA ASP A 153 1.56 16.57 -13.99
C ASP A 153 1.40 18.04 -13.53
N PRO A 154 0.53 18.35 -12.55
CA PRO A 154 0.30 19.74 -12.13
C PRO A 154 1.50 20.36 -11.40
N GLU A 155 2.45 19.56 -10.90
CA GLU A 155 3.69 20.06 -10.31
C GLU A 155 4.68 20.57 -11.38
N LYS A 156 4.56 20.09 -12.63
CA LYS A 156 5.40 20.47 -13.77
C LYS A 156 4.72 21.40 -14.76
N ASN A 157 3.40 21.39 -14.79
CA ASN A 157 2.56 22.17 -15.68
C ASN A 157 1.44 22.82 -14.87
N PRO A 158 1.75 23.88 -14.09
CA PRO A 158 0.78 24.58 -13.24
C PRO A 158 -0.30 25.32 -14.04
#